data_146ac249b10869c415cd23baeea4c9eb
#
_entry.id   146ac249b10869c415cd23baeea4c9eb
#
_cell.length_a   1.000
_cell.length_b   1.000
_cell.length_c   1.000
_cell.angle_alpha   90.00
_cell.angle_beta   90.00
_cell.angle_gamma   90.00
#
_symmetry.space_group_name_H-M   'P 1'
#
loop_
_entity.id
_entity.type
_entity.pdbx_description
1 polymer ?
#
loop_
_entity_poly.entity_id
_entity_poly.type
_entity_poly.pdbx_seq_one_letter_code
_entity_poly.pdbx_strand_id
1 'polypeptide(L)'
;CSLVGSEMCIRDSYSYSVYLDEADIQVEYAPSHQAGIYHISFGMEGDNALVVNTKNGKLVAEEKGVSGYQVIDNTPTKIYLYLETSQLPLRKGVLADGKVDMESKEGSAIALYYGSEKNLNLRYGISFISAEQAKKNLQRDITTYDVKAVADAGRRIWNKTLGKIVIEGGSEDEKEIFYTSLYRTYERMINLSEDGKYYSAFDGKIHEDGGVPFYTDDWIWDTYRATHPLRILIEPQKELDMIRSYIRMAEQSDRRWMPTFPEVTGDSHRMNGNHAVAVIWDAYCKGLKDFDLEAAYEACKGAITEKTLLPWLRCPLTELDKFYQEKGFFPALNPGEEETCKAVHSFERRQAVAVMLGNCYDNWCLAQIARTLNKTDDYKKFMRMSYTYRNVYNAETGFFHPKNKDGKFIEPFDYRYSGGQGARGYYGENNGWIYRWDVQHNPADLIALMGGQASFIERLNQTFNEPLGRSKFDFYHQLPDHTGNVGQFSMANEPCLHI
;
A
#
# COMPACT_ATOMS: atom_id res chain seq x y z
N CYS A 1 17.94 -5.40 4.40
CA CYS A 1 19.04 -5.74 5.30
C CYS A 1 20.29 -5.06 4.82
N SER A 2 20.84 -4.11 5.59
CA SER A 2 22.24 -3.72 5.45
C SER A 2 23.05 -4.76 6.26
N LEU A 3 23.72 -5.63 5.56
CA LEU A 3 24.63 -6.60 6.16
C LEU A 3 25.91 -5.89 6.59
N VAL A 4 26.08 -5.62 7.86
CA VAL A 4 27.36 -5.39 8.49
C VAL A 4 27.61 -6.63 9.35
N GLY A 5 28.42 -7.56 8.83
CA GLY A 5 28.75 -8.84 9.44
C GLY A 5 28.38 -10.02 8.52
N SER A 6 29.11 -11.10 8.62
CA SER A 6 28.92 -12.31 7.82
C SER A 6 27.67 -13.10 8.26
N GLU A 7 26.49 -12.59 7.93
CA GLU A 7 25.22 -13.29 8.16
C GLU A 7 24.91 -14.17 6.96
N MET A 8 24.91 -15.48 7.14
CA MET A 8 24.28 -16.39 6.16
C MET A 8 22.78 -16.37 6.38
N CYS A 9 22.04 -15.82 5.39
CA CYS A 9 20.61 -15.62 5.46
C CYS A 9 19.93 -16.37 4.32
N ILE A 10 19.03 -17.31 4.63
CA ILE A 10 18.16 -17.97 3.66
C ILE A 10 16.79 -17.33 3.78
N ARG A 11 16.25 -16.84 2.66
CA ARG A 11 14.93 -16.18 2.59
C ARG A 11 14.09 -16.82 1.51
N ASP A 12 13.08 -17.53 1.93
CA ASP A 12 12.02 -18.04 1.07
C ASP A 12 10.69 -17.37 1.41
N SER A 13 9.69 -17.53 0.54
CA SER A 13 8.32 -17.04 0.81
C SER A 13 7.65 -17.72 2.01
N TYR A 14 8.19 -18.80 2.52
CA TYR A 14 7.61 -19.68 3.55
C TYR A 14 8.57 -19.99 4.71
N SER A 15 9.82 -19.54 4.66
CA SER A 15 10.81 -19.74 5.71
C SER A 15 11.90 -18.68 5.70
N TYR A 16 12.53 -18.50 6.84
CA TYR A 16 13.68 -17.62 7.03
C TYR A 16 14.67 -18.29 7.97
N SER A 17 15.94 -18.21 7.67
CA SER A 17 17.01 -18.70 8.54
C SER A 17 18.14 -17.69 8.59
N VAL A 18 18.65 -17.41 9.79
CA VAL A 18 19.76 -16.48 10.02
C VAL A 18 20.66 -16.98 11.12
N TYR A 19 21.96 -16.82 10.92
CA TYR A 19 22.98 -17.06 11.94
C TYR A 19 23.51 -15.70 12.44
N LEU A 20 23.51 -15.52 13.75
CA LEU A 20 23.98 -14.33 14.44
C LEU A 20 25.38 -14.60 14.99
N ASP A 21 26.42 -14.24 14.24
CA ASP A 21 27.82 -14.55 14.52
C ASP A 21 28.28 -14.13 15.91
N GLU A 22 28.01 -12.88 16.32
CA GLU A 22 28.45 -12.32 17.61
C GLU A 22 27.87 -13.06 18.81
N ALA A 23 26.65 -13.59 18.67
CA ALA A 23 25.95 -14.28 19.72
C ALA A 23 26.03 -15.81 19.61
N ASP A 24 26.60 -16.32 18.52
CA ASP A 24 26.60 -17.75 18.18
C ASP A 24 25.20 -18.37 18.29
N ILE A 25 24.23 -17.74 17.59
CA ILE A 25 22.83 -18.13 17.61
C ILE A 25 22.33 -18.39 16.22
N GLN A 26 21.78 -19.58 15.96
CA GLN A 26 21.03 -19.90 14.76
C GLN A 26 19.53 -19.68 15.03
N VAL A 27 18.86 -18.95 14.15
CA VAL A 27 17.42 -18.73 14.21
C VAL A 27 16.77 -19.21 12.93
N GLU A 28 15.77 -20.07 13.04
CA GLU A 28 14.90 -20.51 11.95
C GLU A 28 13.47 -20.05 12.23
N TYR A 29 12.77 -19.66 11.17
CA TYR A 29 11.41 -19.11 11.25
C TYR A 29 10.52 -19.62 10.14
N ALA A 30 9.27 -19.89 10.45
CA ALA A 30 8.24 -20.16 9.45
C ALA A 30 6.93 -19.44 9.82
N PRO A 31 6.31 -18.68 8.89
CA PRO A 31 5.03 -18.02 9.08
C PRO A 31 3.85 -18.95 8.77
N SER A 32 2.70 -18.63 9.39
CA SER A 32 1.38 -19.08 8.99
C SER A 32 0.47 -17.87 8.76
N HIS A 33 -0.86 -18.03 8.73
CA HIS A 33 -1.79 -16.94 8.42
C HIS A 33 -1.75 -15.81 9.46
N GLN A 34 -2.01 -16.12 10.73
CA GLN A 34 -1.98 -15.16 11.85
C GLN A 34 -1.07 -15.64 12.97
N ALA A 35 -0.10 -16.50 12.65
CA ALA A 35 0.81 -17.11 13.58
C ALA A 35 2.21 -17.31 12.96
N GLY A 36 3.20 -17.58 13.80
CA GLY A 36 4.54 -17.93 13.36
C GLY A 36 5.23 -18.81 14.40
N ILE A 37 6.29 -19.47 13.95
CA ILE A 37 7.10 -20.37 14.77
C ILE A 37 8.58 -20.07 14.58
N TYR A 38 9.34 -20.13 15.67
CA TYR A 38 10.79 -20.02 15.66
C TYR A 38 11.41 -21.29 16.26
N HIS A 39 12.57 -21.67 15.70
CA HIS A 39 13.56 -22.51 16.32
C HIS A 39 14.83 -21.70 16.57
N ILE A 40 15.37 -21.72 17.78
CA ILE A 40 16.56 -20.99 18.19
C ILE A 40 17.55 -22.00 18.75
N SER A 41 18.76 -22.06 18.17
CA SER A 41 19.88 -22.83 18.67
C SER A 41 20.95 -21.90 19.23
N PHE A 42 21.33 -22.12 20.50
CA PHE A 42 22.36 -21.35 21.19
C PHE A 42 23.68 -22.13 21.15
N GLY A 43 24.72 -21.54 20.54
CA GLY A 43 26.04 -22.16 20.45
C GLY A 43 26.87 -21.91 21.69
N MET A 44 26.72 -20.75 22.35
CA MET A 44 27.43 -20.44 23.59
C MET A 44 26.81 -21.12 24.80
N GLU A 45 27.67 -21.52 25.77
CA GLU A 45 27.23 -21.94 27.09
C GLU A 45 26.87 -20.71 27.93
N GLY A 46 25.74 -20.77 28.66
CA GLY A 46 25.29 -19.67 29.49
C GLY A 46 23.89 -19.84 30.02
N ASP A 47 23.37 -18.77 30.59
CA ASP A 47 21.97 -18.66 31.05
C ASP A 47 21.13 -18.06 29.91
N ASN A 48 20.77 -18.91 28.96
CA ASN A 48 20.04 -18.51 27.76
C ASN A 48 18.66 -17.95 28.11
N ALA A 49 18.30 -16.84 27.46
CA ALA A 49 17.05 -16.13 27.72
C ALA A 49 16.37 -15.67 26.42
N LEU A 50 15.05 -15.66 26.47
CA LEU A 50 14.20 -15.01 25.50
C LEU A 50 13.65 -13.70 26.12
N VAL A 51 13.87 -12.56 25.45
CA VAL A 51 13.28 -11.29 25.86
C VAL A 51 12.23 -10.88 24.83
N VAL A 52 11.02 -10.63 25.31
CA VAL A 52 9.93 -10.06 24.52
C VAL A 52 9.68 -8.66 25.03
N ASN A 53 9.72 -7.67 24.15
CA ASN A 53 9.52 -6.27 24.52
C ASN A 53 8.49 -5.58 23.62
N THR A 54 7.88 -4.53 24.15
CA THR A 54 6.97 -3.65 23.44
C THR A 54 7.37 -2.19 23.67
N LYS A 55 7.26 -1.37 22.62
CA LYS A 55 7.58 0.06 22.70
C LYS A 55 6.46 0.86 23.39
N ASN A 56 5.22 0.63 22.97
CA ASN A 56 4.01 1.37 23.40
C ASN A 56 2.91 0.41 23.80
N GLY A 57 3.17 -0.50 24.75
CA GLY A 57 2.18 -1.51 25.10
C GLY A 57 2.40 -2.09 26.49
N LYS A 58 1.83 -3.25 26.70
CA LYS A 58 1.91 -3.99 27.96
C LYS A 58 2.01 -5.48 27.68
N LEU A 59 2.95 -6.13 28.32
CA LEU A 59 3.16 -7.56 28.28
C LEU A 59 2.91 -8.19 29.65
N VAL A 60 2.45 -9.42 29.64
CA VAL A 60 2.17 -10.24 30.81
C VAL A 60 2.94 -11.55 30.71
N ALA A 61 3.64 -11.92 31.75
CA ALA A 61 4.34 -13.21 31.83
C ALA A 61 3.33 -14.34 32.08
N GLU A 62 3.14 -15.19 31.06
CA GLU A 62 2.32 -16.39 31.12
C GLU A 62 3.10 -17.58 31.73
N GLU A 63 2.44 -18.72 31.95
CA GLU A 63 3.11 -19.93 32.45
C GLU A 63 4.26 -20.36 31.54
N LYS A 64 4.01 -20.45 30.21
CA LYS A 64 4.96 -20.90 29.19
C LYS A 64 5.44 -19.81 28.23
N GLY A 65 5.12 -18.55 28.49
CA GLY A 65 5.44 -17.54 27.51
C GLY A 65 5.00 -16.13 27.92
N VAL A 66 4.47 -15.41 26.94
CA VAL A 66 4.11 -13.99 27.09
C VAL A 66 2.81 -13.72 26.34
N SER A 67 1.91 -12.95 26.94
CA SER A 67 0.78 -12.33 26.24
C SER A 67 0.84 -10.81 26.37
N GLY A 68 0.06 -10.10 25.56
CA GLY A 68 -0.05 -8.65 25.69
C GLY A 68 -0.37 -7.95 24.39
N TYR A 69 0.03 -6.69 24.32
CA TYR A 69 -0.22 -5.88 23.12
C TYR A 69 0.83 -4.79 22.95
N GLN A 70 0.93 -4.34 21.70
CA GLN A 70 1.59 -3.09 21.32
C GLN A 70 0.58 -2.17 20.64
N VAL A 71 0.63 -0.87 20.94
CA VAL A 71 -0.10 0.16 20.21
C VAL A 71 0.76 0.62 19.03
N ILE A 72 0.16 0.72 17.85
CA ILE A 72 0.86 1.30 16.69
C ILE A 72 1.01 2.81 16.91
N ASP A 73 2.22 3.32 16.75
CA ASP A 73 2.58 4.71 17.05
C ASP A 73 1.59 5.72 16.42
N ASN A 74 1.14 6.66 17.24
CA ASN A 74 0.21 7.72 16.86
C ASN A 74 -1.20 7.27 16.41
N THR A 75 -1.60 6.06 16.75
CA THR A 75 -2.93 5.52 16.42
C THR A 75 -3.55 4.82 17.64
N PRO A 76 -4.87 4.58 17.66
CA PRO A 76 -5.50 3.75 18.69
C PRO A 76 -5.39 2.25 18.42
N THR A 77 -4.86 1.83 17.26
CA THR A 77 -4.82 0.43 16.82
C THR A 77 -3.83 -0.37 17.66
N LYS A 78 -4.29 -1.51 18.17
CA LYS A 78 -3.48 -2.45 18.94
C LYS A 78 -3.23 -3.72 18.14
N ILE A 79 -2.00 -4.23 18.27
CA ILE A 79 -1.66 -5.58 17.85
C ILE A 79 -1.45 -6.38 19.12
N TYR A 80 -2.26 -7.40 19.31
CA TYR A 80 -2.17 -8.32 20.44
C TYR A 80 -1.28 -9.50 20.06
N LEU A 81 -0.55 -9.99 21.05
CA LEU A 81 0.36 -11.13 20.96
C LEU A 81 -0.01 -12.17 22.01
N TYR A 82 0.04 -13.42 21.63
CA TYR A 82 0.17 -14.56 22.54
C TYR A 82 1.34 -15.42 22.02
N LEU A 83 2.33 -15.64 22.89
CA LEU A 83 3.53 -16.40 22.59
C LEU A 83 3.69 -17.50 23.63
N GLU A 84 4.03 -18.71 23.20
CA GLU A 84 4.38 -19.80 24.09
C GLU A 84 5.62 -20.55 23.60
N THR A 85 6.37 -21.11 24.55
CA THR A 85 7.58 -21.88 24.29
C THR A 85 7.36 -23.38 24.53
N SER A 86 8.16 -24.20 23.85
CA SER A 86 8.09 -25.66 23.96
C SER A 86 8.43 -26.16 25.38
N GLN A 87 9.21 -25.38 26.10
CA GLN A 87 9.71 -25.70 27.46
C GLN A 87 9.20 -24.66 28.46
N LEU A 88 9.06 -25.04 29.74
CA LEU A 88 8.82 -24.08 30.80
C LEU A 88 10.09 -23.28 31.10
N PRO A 89 10.03 -21.94 31.20
CA PRO A 89 11.17 -21.16 31.67
C PRO A 89 11.49 -21.52 33.13
N LEU A 90 12.77 -21.66 33.46
CA LEU A 90 13.24 -21.89 34.80
C LEU A 90 12.93 -20.69 35.73
N ARG A 91 12.98 -19.50 35.17
CA ARG A 91 12.62 -18.26 35.85
C ARG A 91 12.14 -17.25 34.84
N LYS A 92 11.31 -16.32 35.27
CA LYS A 92 10.77 -15.24 34.42
C LYS A 92 10.51 -14.00 35.23
N GLY A 93 10.50 -12.84 34.61
CA GLY A 93 10.23 -11.57 35.26
C GLY A 93 10.18 -10.41 34.30
N VAL A 94 9.88 -9.24 34.85
CA VAL A 94 9.87 -7.97 34.10
C VAL A 94 11.28 -7.43 33.98
N LEU A 95 11.71 -7.15 32.78
CA LEU A 95 13.01 -6.51 32.48
C LEU A 95 12.83 -4.98 32.42
N ALA A 96 13.47 -4.26 33.35
CA ALA A 96 13.48 -2.81 33.37
C ALA A 96 14.88 -2.32 33.78
N ASP A 97 15.41 -1.32 33.08
CA ASP A 97 16.72 -0.71 33.35
C ASP A 97 17.88 -1.72 33.52
N GLY A 98 17.87 -2.77 32.69
CA GLY A 98 18.86 -3.84 32.73
C GLY A 98 18.76 -4.82 33.93
N LYS A 99 17.72 -4.70 34.71
CA LYS A 99 17.45 -5.60 35.86
C LYS A 99 16.13 -6.36 35.65
N VAL A 100 16.07 -7.59 36.16
CA VAL A 100 14.88 -8.41 36.12
C VAL A 100 14.20 -8.46 37.47
N ASP A 101 12.97 -7.97 37.53
CA ASP A 101 12.09 -8.12 38.68
C ASP A 101 11.27 -9.40 38.54
N MET A 102 11.57 -10.39 39.40
CA MET A 102 10.96 -11.72 39.36
C MET A 102 9.59 -11.76 40.05
N GLU A 103 9.22 -10.73 40.82
CA GLU A 103 7.93 -10.64 41.50
C GLU A 103 6.85 -10.03 40.60
N SER A 104 7.25 -9.11 39.70
CA SER A 104 6.34 -8.49 38.77
C SER A 104 6.02 -9.41 37.60
N LYS A 105 4.75 -9.44 37.19
CA LYS A 105 4.25 -10.24 36.07
C LYS A 105 3.93 -9.42 34.84
N GLU A 106 3.87 -8.09 34.92
CA GLU A 106 3.42 -7.21 33.87
C GLU A 106 4.41 -6.05 33.68
N GLY A 107 4.77 -5.77 32.43
CA GLY A 107 5.68 -4.69 32.08
C GLY A 107 5.79 -4.45 30.57
N SER A 108 6.73 -3.59 30.16
CA SER A 108 7.04 -3.34 28.74
C SER A 108 8.00 -4.38 28.15
N ALA A 109 8.72 -5.12 28.98
CA ALA A 109 9.58 -6.21 28.55
C ALA A 109 9.53 -7.36 29.56
N ILE A 110 9.45 -8.58 29.06
CA ILE A 110 9.44 -9.83 29.82
C ILE A 110 10.65 -10.66 29.41
N ALA A 111 11.43 -11.10 30.40
CA ALA A 111 12.53 -12.04 30.21
C ALA A 111 12.14 -13.43 30.71
N LEU A 112 12.38 -14.44 29.88
CA LEU A 112 12.16 -15.86 30.15
C LEU A 112 13.52 -16.56 30.08
N TYR A 113 13.96 -17.21 31.16
CA TYR A 113 15.27 -17.86 31.26
C TYR A 113 15.15 -19.37 31.17
N TYR A 114 16.05 -19.99 30.42
CA TYR A 114 16.08 -21.43 30.13
C TYR A 114 17.35 -22.11 30.62
N GLY A 115 18.26 -21.38 31.31
CA GLY A 115 19.53 -21.92 31.74
C GLY A 115 20.44 -22.31 30.58
N SER A 116 21.03 -23.51 30.66
CA SER A 116 21.95 -24.04 29.65
C SER A 116 21.26 -24.78 28.50
N GLU A 117 19.95 -24.64 28.32
CA GLU A 117 19.24 -25.23 27.19
C GLU A 117 19.79 -24.71 25.86
N LYS A 118 20.19 -25.63 24.98
CA LYS A 118 20.79 -25.28 23.70
C LYS A 118 19.78 -25.01 22.57
N ASN A 119 18.55 -25.47 22.72
CA ASN A 119 17.52 -25.35 21.71
C ASN A 119 16.21 -24.88 22.34
N LEU A 120 15.60 -23.88 21.73
CA LEU A 120 14.31 -23.35 22.14
C LEU A 120 13.38 -23.24 20.94
N ASN A 121 12.22 -23.89 21.02
CA ASN A 121 11.15 -23.65 20.07
C ASN A 121 10.12 -22.72 20.71
N LEU A 122 9.65 -21.74 19.95
CA LEU A 122 8.55 -20.89 20.35
C LEU A 122 7.60 -20.69 19.17
N ARG A 123 6.33 -20.53 19.49
CA ARG A 123 5.29 -20.18 18.53
C ARG A 123 4.43 -19.06 19.06
N TYR A 124 3.90 -18.24 18.16
CA TYR A 124 3.10 -17.09 18.54
C TYR A 124 1.91 -16.91 17.60
N GLY A 125 0.87 -16.27 18.11
CA GLY A 125 -0.25 -15.76 17.34
C GLY A 125 -0.38 -14.26 17.54
N ILE A 126 -0.89 -13.59 16.52
CA ILE A 126 -1.24 -12.16 16.56
C ILE A 126 -2.73 -11.98 16.34
N SER A 127 -3.26 -10.85 16.82
CA SER A 127 -4.66 -10.46 16.64
C SER A 127 -4.80 -8.94 16.70
N PHE A 128 -5.76 -8.41 15.95
CA PHE A 128 -6.22 -7.02 16.12
C PHE A 128 -7.42 -6.91 17.08
N ILE A 129 -7.91 -8.03 17.61
CA ILE A 129 -9.10 -8.12 18.47
C ILE A 129 -8.73 -8.20 19.95
N SER A 130 -7.97 -9.23 20.36
CA SER A 130 -7.56 -9.45 21.75
C SER A 130 -6.41 -10.45 21.88
N ALA A 131 -5.79 -10.52 23.07
CA ALA A 131 -4.77 -11.53 23.38
C ALA A 131 -5.37 -12.97 23.39
N GLU A 132 -6.62 -13.13 23.84
CA GLU A 132 -7.34 -14.40 23.77
C GLU A 132 -7.57 -14.84 22.32
N GLN A 133 -7.88 -13.89 21.42
CA GLN A 133 -8.00 -14.20 20.00
C GLN A 133 -6.63 -14.54 19.38
N ALA A 134 -5.56 -13.84 19.75
CA ALA A 134 -4.20 -14.19 19.33
C ALA A 134 -3.84 -15.63 19.72
N LYS A 135 -4.24 -16.07 20.92
CA LYS A 135 -4.07 -17.46 21.35
C LYS A 135 -4.87 -18.44 20.51
N LYS A 136 -6.12 -18.12 20.18
CA LYS A 136 -6.96 -18.96 19.29
C LYS A 136 -6.36 -19.04 17.89
N ASN A 137 -5.88 -17.93 17.34
CA ASN A 137 -5.22 -17.88 16.04
C ASN A 137 -3.99 -18.79 16.03
N LEU A 138 -3.15 -18.72 17.07
CA LEU A 138 -2.02 -19.64 17.21
C LEU A 138 -2.47 -21.10 17.22
N GLN A 139 -3.46 -21.44 18.05
CA GLN A 139 -3.92 -22.84 18.20
C GLN A 139 -4.55 -23.38 16.92
N ARG A 140 -5.22 -22.54 16.13
CA ARG A 140 -5.78 -22.89 14.83
C ARG A 140 -4.69 -23.11 13.77
N ASP A 141 -3.70 -22.20 13.71
CA ASP A 141 -2.76 -22.14 12.60
C ASP A 141 -1.53 -23.03 12.80
N ILE A 142 -1.01 -23.14 14.02
CA ILE A 142 0.22 -23.90 14.32
C ILE A 142 0.00 -24.80 15.54
N THR A 143 -0.12 -26.09 15.31
CA THR A 143 -0.33 -27.11 16.35
C THR A 143 0.95 -27.85 16.77
N THR A 144 2.08 -27.58 16.13
CA THR A 144 3.36 -28.24 16.32
C THR A 144 4.45 -27.25 16.75
N TYR A 145 5.56 -27.78 17.27
CA TYR A 145 6.82 -27.06 17.48
C TYR A 145 7.89 -27.41 16.41
N ASP A 146 7.48 -28.00 15.30
CA ASP A 146 8.36 -28.34 14.17
C ASP A 146 8.29 -27.22 13.11
N VAL A 147 9.33 -26.39 13.06
CA VAL A 147 9.47 -25.27 12.10
C VAL A 147 9.40 -25.80 10.67
N LYS A 148 10.06 -26.94 10.39
CA LYS A 148 10.10 -27.52 9.06
C LYS A 148 8.71 -27.94 8.58
N ALA A 149 7.89 -28.51 9.45
CA ALA A 149 6.52 -28.91 9.11
C ALA A 149 5.65 -27.68 8.74
N VAL A 150 5.81 -26.54 9.44
CA VAL A 150 5.12 -25.30 9.13
C VAL A 150 5.65 -24.69 7.82
N ALA A 151 6.96 -24.67 7.61
CA ALA A 151 7.58 -24.21 6.37
C ALA A 151 7.11 -25.04 5.16
N ASP A 152 7.07 -26.38 5.27
CA ASP A 152 6.57 -27.26 4.20
C ASP A 152 5.08 -27.02 3.91
N ALA A 153 4.27 -26.68 4.92
CA ALA A 153 2.87 -26.28 4.72
C ALA A 153 2.77 -24.95 3.96
N GLY A 154 3.55 -23.95 4.36
CA GLY A 154 3.66 -22.66 3.68
C GLY A 154 4.09 -22.81 2.22
N ARG A 155 5.12 -23.65 1.96
CA ARG A 155 5.60 -23.96 0.62
C ARG A 155 4.49 -24.52 -0.27
N ARG A 156 3.68 -25.44 0.23
CA ARG A 156 2.55 -26.00 -0.53
C ARG A 156 1.51 -24.93 -0.90
N ILE A 157 1.21 -24.01 0.03
CA ILE A 157 0.28 -22.89 -0.21
C ILE A 157 0.84 -21.98 -1.30
N TRP A 158 2.10 -21.57 -1.19
CA TRP A 158 2.74 -20.70 -2.18
C TRP A 158 2.87 -21.36 -3.55
N ASN A 159 3.27 -22.63 -3.62
CA ASN A 159 3.32 -23.35 -4.90
C ASN A 159 1.94 -23.44 -5.57
N LYS A 160 0.86 -23.65 -4.80
CA LYS A 160 -0.50 -23.62 -5.35
C LYS A 160 -0.91 -22.22 -5.82
N THR A 161 -0.53 -21.19 -5.09
CA THR A 161 -0.90 -19.78 -5.39
C THR A 161 -0.15 -19.27 -6.61
N LEU A 162 1.17 -19.41 -6.64
CA LEU A 162 2.00 -18.95 -7.75
C LEU A 162 1.84 -19.82 -8.99
N GLY A 163 1.58 -21.11 -8.82
CA GLY A 163 1.32 -22.06 -9.91
C GLY A 163 0.01 -21.85 -10.67
N LYS A 164 -0.79 -20.82 -10.35
CA LYS A 164 -1.92 -20.39 -11.18
C LYS A 164 -1.47 -19.81 -12.52
N ILE A 165 -0.26 -19.31 -12.60
CA ILE A 165 0.38 -18.90 -13.83
C ILE A 165 1.58 -19.81 -14.04
N VAL A 166 1.59 -20.54 -15.17
CA VAL A 166 2.69 -21.39 -15.57
C VAL A 166 3.36 -20.76 -16.78
N ILE A 167 4.67 -20.50 -16.67
CA ILE A 167 5.46 -19.95 -17.78
C ILE A 167 6.34 -21.04 -18.39
N GLU A 168 6.44 -21.04 -19.71
CA GLU A 168 7.28 -21.93 -20.48
C GLU A 168 8.33 -21.14 -21.25
N GLY A 169 9.53 -21.71 -21.43
CA GLY A 169 10.66 -21.01 -22.07
C GLY A 169 11.38 -20.05 -21.12
N GLY A 170 12.26 -19.22 -21.64
CA GLY A 170 13.13 -18.33 -20.88
C GLY A 170 14.24 -19.08 -20.11
N SER A 171 15.16 -18.31 -19.51
CA SER A 171 16.17 -18.80 -18.59
C SER A 171 15.60 -19.07 -17.19
N GLU A 172 16.32 -19.76 -16.34
CA GLU A 172 15.92 -19.95 -14.93
C GLU A 172 15.87 -18.61 -14.17
N ASP A 173 16.80 -17.70 -14.44
CA ASP A 173 16.81 -16.35 -13.86
C ASP A 173 15.55 -15.55 -14.23
N GLU A 174 15.09 -15.63 -15.48
CA GLU A 174 13.86 -14.97 -15.92
C GLU A 174 12.62 -15.56 -15.23
N LYS A 175 12.59 -16.88 -15.01
CA LYS A 175 11.52 -17.53 -14.25
C LYS A 175 11.55 -17.12 -12.78
N GLU A 176 12.73 -17.02 -12.18
CA GLU A 176 12.90 -16.57 -10.79
C GLU A 176 12.42 -15.12 -10.63
N ILE A 177 12.79 -14.24 -11.54
CA ILE A 177 12.32 -12.84 -11.57
C ILE A 177 10.79 -12.79 -11.70
N PHE A 178 10.21 -13.58 -12.60
CA PHE A 178 8.77 -13.63 -12.80
C PHE A 178 8.03 -14.08 -11.53
N TYR A 179 8.40 -15.23 -10.95
CA TYR A 179 7.71 -15.75 -9.78
C TYR A 179 7.96 -14.91 -8.52
N THR A 180 9.14 -14.30 -8.38
CA THR A 180 9.42 -13.33 -7.31
C THR A 180 8.53 -12.09 -7.46
N SER A 181 8.38 -11.57 -8.66
CA SER A 181 7.49 -10.44 -8.94
C SER A 181 6.02 -10.81 -8.69
N LEU A 182 5.58 -11.99 -9.13
CA LEU A 182 4.24 -12.49 -8.85
C LEU A 182 3.99 -12.64 -7.34
N TYR A 183 4.96 -13.19 -6.58
CA TYR A 183 4.89 -13.29 -5.12
C TYR A 183 4.67 -11.91 -4.49
N ARG A 184 5.41 -10.88 -4.92
CA ARG A 184 5.29 -9.52 -4.39
C ARG A 184 3.92 -8.89 -4.63
N THR A 185 3.17 -9.29 -5.66
CA THR A 185 1.79 -8.80 -5.87
C THR A 185 0.82 -9.26 -4.77
N TYR A 186 1.19 -10.24 -3.94
CA TYR A 186 0.41 -10.73 -2.81
C TYR A 186 0.78 -10.07 -1.46
N GLU A 187 1.73 -9.14 -1.43
CA GLU A 187 2.09 -8.41 -0.20
C GLU A 187 0.92 -7.57 0.34
N ARG A 188 0.01 -7.15 -0.54
CA ARG A 188 -1.21 -6.37 -0.24
C ARG A 188 -2.38 -6.91 -1.04
N MET A 189 -3.58 -6.83 -0.62
CA MET A 189 -4.14 -6.44 0.69
C MET A 189 -4.05 -7.62 1.66
N ILE A 190 -4.07 -7.34 2.98
CA ILE A 190 -4.07 -8.36 4.02
C ILE A 190 -5.49 -8.64 4.54
N ASN A 191 -5.76 -9.90 4.89
CA ASN A 191 -7.01 -10.32 5.49
C ASN A 191 -6.96 -10.17 7.01
N LEU A 192 -7.84 -9.33 7.59
CA LEU A 192 -7.95 -9.11 9.03
C LEU A 192 -9.05 -9.94 9.69
N SER A 193 -9.79 -10.77 8.96
CA SER A 193 -10.81 -11.61 9.57
C SER A 193 -10.20 -12.68 10.49
N GLU A 194 -10.76 -12.79 11.68
CA GLU A 194 -10.34 -13.68 12.77
C GLU A 194 -11.58 -14.39 13.33
N ASP A 195 -11.79 -15.65 12.93
CA ASP A 195 -12.93 -16.47 13.37
C ASP A 195 -14.30 -15.81 13.18
N GLY A 196 -14.52 -15.19 12.02
CA GLY A 196 -15.79 -14.53 11.67
C GLY A 196 -15.90 -13.08 12.12
N LYS A 197 -14.85 -12.49 12.68
CA LYS A 197 -14.80 -11.09 13.15
C LYS A 197 -13.58 -10.37 12.61
N TYR A 198 -13.63 -9.04 12.62
CA TYR A 198 -12.47 -8.19 12.33
C TYR A 198 -12.51 -6.88 13.12
N TYR A 199 -11.34 -6.32 13.39
CA TYR A 199 -11.21 -4.96 13.88
C TYR A 199 -11.17 -3.99 12.71
N SER A 200 -11.96 -2.91 12.78
CA SER A 200 -11.90 -1.82 11.83
C SER A 200 -11.31 -0.58 12.47
N ALA A 201 -10.21 -0.07 11.90
CA ALA A 201 -9.64 1.20 12.33
C ALA A 201 -10.43 2.42 11.81
N PHE A 202 -11.41 2.22 10.93
CA PHE A 202 -12.25 3.30 10.38
C PHE A 202 -13.27 3.83 11.38
N ASP A 203 -13.71 3.00 12.34
CA ASP A 203 -14.57 3.40 13.44
C ASP A 203 -14.09 2.93 14.83
N GLY A 204 -12.95 2.24 14.88
CA GLY A 204 -12.34 1.73 16.11
C GLY A 204 -13.09 0.56 16.75
N LYS A 205 -13.91 -0.19 16.00
CA LYS A 205 -14.76 -1.25 16.53
C LYS A 205 -14.44 -2.63 15.94
N ILE A 206 -14.92 -3.65 16.65
CA ILE A 206 -14.93 -5.03 16.18
C ILE A 206 -16.28 -5.30 15.53
N HIS A 207 -16.25 -5.88 14.32
CA HIS A 207 -17.40 -6.23 13.51
C HIS A 207 -17.46 -7.73 13.22
N GLU A 208 -18.65 -8.26 13.00
CA GLU A 208 -18.85 -9.58 12.38
C GLU A 208 -18.57 -9.47 10.88
N ASP A 209 -17.85 -10.44 10.31
CA ASP A 209 -17.52 -10.41 8.88
C ASP A 209 -18.66 -10.98 7.99
N GLY A 210 -19.64 -11.64 8.58
CA GLY A 210 -20.77 -12.22 7.88
C GLY A 210 -20.41 -13.34 6.89
N GLY A 211 -19.25 -13.97 7.09
CA GLY A 211 -18.72 -15.00 6.21
C GLY A 211 -18.00 -14.45 4.96
N VAL A 212 -17.79 -13.12 4.90
CA VAL A 212 -17.02 -12.45 3.85
C VAL A 212 -15.79 -11.79 4.48
N PRO A 213 -14.59 -12.25 4.16
CA PRO A 213 -13.35 -11.71 4.74
C PRO A 213 -13.23 -10.20 4.59
N PHE A 214 -12.66 -9.56 5.62
CA PHE A 214 -12.32 -8.14 5.59
C PHE A 214 -10.85 -7.95 5.25
N TYR A 215 -10.60 -7.28 4.13
CA TYR A 215 -9.27 -6.94 3.65
C TYR A 215 -8.97 -5.47 3.89
N THR A 216 -7.72 -5.16 4.23
CA THR A 216 -7.20 -3.78 4.33
C THR A 216 -5.72 -3.76 3.94
N ASP A 217 -5.05 -2.62 4.17
CA ASP A 217 -3.65 -2.38 3.81
C ASP A 217 -3.44 -2.40 2.29
N ASP A 218 -4.06 -1.41 1.64
CA ASP A 218 -3.90 -1.21 0.21
C ASP A 218 -3.42 0.21 -0.13
N TRP A 219 -2.49 0.27 -1.02
CA TRP A 219 -1.98 1.51 -1.59
C TRP A 219 -2.62 1.71 -2.95
N ILE A 220 -3.88 2.18 -2.96
CA ILE A 220 -4.74 2.15 -4.15
C ILE A 220 -4.12 2.93 -5.33
N TRP A 221 -3.39 4.01 -5.05
CA TRP A 221 -2.67 4.76 -6.09
C TRP A 221 -1.63 3.90 -6.82
N ASP A 222 -0.98 2.97 -6.10
CA ASP A 222 0.00 2.03 -6.64
C ASP A 222 -0.68 0.84 -7.33
N THR A 223 -1.73 0.30 -6.73
CA THR A 223 -2.29 -1.02 -7.07
C THR A 223 -3.36 -0.99 -8.17
N TYR A 224 -4.06 0.14 -8.36
CA TYR A 224 -5.21 0.20 -9.26
C TYR A 224 -4.87 -0.03 -10.73
N ARG A 225 -3.64 0.30 -11.16
CA ARG A 225 -3.23 0.18 -12.57
C ARG A 225 -2.96 -1.24 -13.01
N ALA A 226 -2.39 -2.08 -12.14
CA ALA A 226 -1.92 -3.41 -12.52
C ALA A 226 -2.32 -4.53 -11.55
N THR A 227 -2.18 -4.34 -10.24
CA THR A 227 -2.37 -5.40 -9.24
C THR A 227 -3.83 -5.84 -9.16
N HIS A 228 -4.79 -4.92 -9.02
CA HIS A 228 -6.21 -5.24 -9.03
C HIS A 228 -6.67 -5.83 -10.37
N PRO A 229 -6.31 -5.26 -11.54
CA PRO A 229 -6.59 -5.91 -12.83
C PRO A 229 -6.06 -7.34 -12.96
N LEU A 230 -4.85 -7.63 -12.45
CA LEU A 230 -4.31 -8.98 -12.41
C LEU A 230 -5.12 -9.90 -11.50
N ARG A 231 -5.49 -9.44 -10.29
CA ARG A 231 -6.29 -10.24 -9.34
C ARG A 231 -7.65 -10.60 -9.87
N ILE A 232 -8.32 -9.73 -10.61
CA ILE A 232 -9.59 -10.05 -11.28
C ILE A 232 -9.43 -11.32 -12.15
N LEU A 233 -8.28 -11.53 -12.77
CA LEU A 233 -8.00 -12.67 -13.62
C LEU A 233 -7.64 -13.95 -12.83
N ILE A 234 -6.82 -13.83 -11.79
CA ILE A 234 -6.24 -15.00 -11.10
C ILE A 234 -6.86 -15.30 -9.74
N GLU A 235 -7.50 -14.31 -9.09
CA GLU A 235 -8.13 -14.40 -7.76
C GLU A 235 -9.48 -13.66 -7.71
N PRO A 236 -10.43 -13.91 -8.64
CA PRO A 236 -11.64 -13.07 -8.77
C PRO A 236 -12.48 -13.02 -7.50
N GLN A 237 -12.54 -14.09 -6.71
CA GLN A 237 -13.31 -14.09 -5.46
C GLN A 237 -12.63 -13.20 -4.39
N LYS A 238 -11.30 -13.26 -4.26
CA LYS A 238 -10.59 -12.37 -3.33
C LYS A 238 -10.73 -10.92 -3.72
N GLU A 239 -10.64 -10.62 -5.02
CA GLU A 239 -10.84 -9.25 -5.52
C GLU A 239 -12.25 -8.74 -5.19
N LEU A 240 -13.28 -9.58 -5.36
CA LEU A 240 -14.64 -9.25 -4.98
C LEU A 240 -14.76 -8.93 -3.47
N ASP A 241 -14.11 -9.72 -2.62
CA ASP A 241 -14.11 -9.52 -1.17
C ASP A 241 -13.31 -8.26 -0.76
N MET A 242 -12.27 -7.91 -1.50
CA MET A 242 -11.53 -6.64 -1.34
C MET A 242 -12.40 -5.44 -1.68
N ILE A 243 -13.16 -5.47 -2.78
CA ILE A 243 -14.11 -4.41 -3.15
C ILE A 243 -15.22 -4.27 -2.09
N ARG A 244 -15.76 -5.37 -1.59
CA ARG A 244 -16.71 -5.35 -0.48
C ARG A 244 -16.11 -4.75 0.78
N SER A 245 -14.81 -4.95 1.01
CA SER A 245 -14.09 -4.35 2.14
C SER A 245 -13.96 -2.84 2.00
N TYR A 246 -13.72 -2.31 0.81
CA TYR A 246 -13.73 -0.85 0.57
C TYR A 246 -15.09 -0.22 0.89
N ILE A 247 -16.18 -0.88 0.49
CA ILE A 247 -17.55 -0.41 0.80
C ILE A 247 -17.77 -0.37 2.30
N ARG A 248 -17.38 -1.43 3.04
CA ARG A 248 -17.45 -1.46 4.52
C ARG A 248 -16.61 -0.36 5.17
N MET A 249 -15.39 -0.10 4.67
CA MET A 249 -14.54 0.97 5.17
C MET A 249 -15.23 2.34 5.02
N ALA A 250 -15.85 2.58 3.87
CA ALA A 250 -16.61 3.81 3.64
C ALA A 250 -17.80 3.92 4.59
N GLU A 251 -18.59 2.86 4.75
CA GLU A 251 -19.76 2.83 5.65
C GLU A 251 -19.38 3.06 7.12
N GLN A 252 -18.21 2.57 7.54
CA GLN A 252 -17.69 2.69 8.91
C GLN A 252 -16.97 4.03 9.15
N SER A 253 -16.62 4.75 8.09
CA SER A 253 -15.98 6.07 8.23
C SER A 253 -17.01 7.17 8.53
N ASP A 254 -16.60 8.21 9.24
CA ASP A 254 -17.45 9.34 9.64
C ASP A 254 -18.05 10.11 8.45
N ARG A 255 -17.35 10.17 7.32
CA ARG A 255 -17.76 10.88 6.11
C ARG A 255 -18.36 9.98 5.05
N ARG A 256 -18.28 8.67 5.22
CA ARG A 256 -18.66 7.68 4.23
C ARG A 256 -17.97 7.84 2.88
N TRP A 257 -16.80 8.45 2.86
CA TRP A 257 -15.99 8.55 1.66
C TRP A 257 -15.27 7.23 1.38
N MET A 258 -15.21 6.87 0.11
CA MET A 258 -14.41 5.74 -0.34
C MET A 258 -12.95 5.96 0.06
N PRO A 259 -12.24 4.93 0.59
CA PRO A 259 -10.86 5.08 1.01
C PRO A 259 -9.94 5.43 -0.15
N THR A 260 -8.88 6.15 0.14
CA THR A 260 -7.82 6.54 -0.81
C THR A 260 -6.58 5.67 -0.64
N PHE A 261 -6.19 5.41 0.61
CA PHE A 261 -4.96 4.69 0.95
C PHE A 261 -5.16 3.96 2.30
N PRO A 262 -6.05 2.92 2.31
CA PRO A 262 -6.39 2.22 3.55
C PRO A 262 -5.20 1.45 4.10
N GLU A 263 -4.98 1.57 5.40
CA GLU A 263 -3.99 0.84 6.19
C GLU A 263 -4.67 0.14 7.37
N VAL A 264 -3.94 -0.69 8.10
CA VAL A 264 -4.45 -1.33 9.33
C VAL A 264 -4.82 -0.32 10.44
N THR A 265 -4.42 0.92 10.27
CA THR A 265 -4.64 2.04 11.19
C THR A 265 -5.72 3.02 10.72
N GLY A 266 -6.38 2.75 9.60
CA GLY A 266 -7.35 3.61 8.94
C GLY A 266 -6.85 4.13 7.59
N ASP A 267 -7.55 5.11 7.02
CA ASP A 267 -7.14 5.70 5.74
C ASP A 267 -6.07 6.78 5.97
N SER A 268 -4.87 6.55 5.50
CA SER A 268 -3.75 7.49 5.63
C SER A 268 -3.79 8.63 4.61
N HIS A 269 -4.64 8.55 3.60
CA HIS A 269 -4.79 9.54 2.51
C HIS A 269 -3.48 9.92 1.80
N ARG A 270 -2.51 9.01 1.80
CA ARG A 270 -1.26 9.19 1.07
C ARG A 270 -1.54 9.31 -0.43
N MET A 271 -0.59 9.87 -1.15
CA MET A 271 -0.65 10.11 -2.59
C MET A 271 -1.84 11.01 -2.99
N ASN A 272 -2.28 10.93 -4.23
CA ASN A 272 -3.39 11.69 -4.79
C ASN A 272 -4.43 10.78 -5.46
N GLY A 273 -5.56 11.36 -5.89
CA GLY A 273 -6.63 10.64 -6.57
C GLY A 273 -7.60 9.92 -5.65
N ASN A 274 -8.68 9.39 -6.23
CA ASN A 274 -9.72 8.60 -5.58
C ASN A 274 -9.94 7.29 -6.34
N HIS A 275 -8.82 6.61 -6.69
CA HIS A 275 -8.76 5.54 -7.69
C HIS A 275 -9.47 4.24 -7.29
N ALA A 276 -10.01 4.12 -6.08
CA ALA A 276 -10.91 3.01 -5.74
C ALA A 276 -12.09 2.91 -6.71
N VAL A 277 -12.57 4.05 -7.26
CA VAL A 277 -13.62 4.06 -8.29
C VAL A 277 -13.17 3.35 -9.57
N ALA A 278 -11.90 3.43 -9.92
CA ALA A 278 -11.34 2.74 -11.08
C ALA A 278 -11.28 1.23 -10.86
N VAL A 279 -10.82 0.80 -9.66
CA VAL A 279 -10.84 -0.62 -9.26
C VAL A 279 -12.25 -1.21 -9.36
N ILE A 280 -13.24 -0.51 -8.79
CA ILE A 280 -14.65 -0.94 -8.78
C ILE A 280 -15.21 -1.01 -10.20
N TRP A 281 -14.94 0.01 -11.03
CA TRP A 281 -15.46 0.04 -12.39
C TRP A 281 -14.81 -1.03 -13.29
N ASP A 282 -13.50 -1.23 -13.19
CA ASP A 282 -12.79 -2.27 -13.92
C ASP A 282 -13.30 -3.67 -13.58
N ALA A 283 -13.44 -3.97 -12.28
CA ALA A 283 -14.00 -5.23 -11.80
C ALA A 283 -15.44 -5.45 -12.32
N TYR A 284 -16.29 -4.43 -12.25
CA TYR A 284 -17.66 -4.49 -12.75
C TYR A 284 -17.71 -4.79 -14.26
N CYS A 285 -16.88 -4.13 -15.05
CA CYS A 285 -16.78 -4.35 -16.50
C CYS A 285 -16.30 -5.77 -16.83
N LYS A 286 -15.43 -6.35 -16.02
CA LYS A 286 -14.90 -7.71 -16.17
C LYS A 286 -15.83 -8.79 -15.58
N GLY A 287 -17.02 -8.41 -15.09
CA GLY A 287 -18.07 -9.34 -14.68
C GLY A 287 -18.16 -9.60 -13.17
N LEU A 288 -17.31 -9.02 -12.34
CA LEU A 288 -17.44 -9.08 -10.89
C LEU A 288 -18.50 -8.08 -10.42
N LYS A 289 -19.73 -8.57 -10.22
CA LYS A 289 -20.91 -7.71 -9.97
C LYS A 289 -21.57 -7.97 -8.62
N ASP A 290 -21.12 -8.98 -7.86
CA ASP A 290 -21.74 -9.37 -6.60
C ASP A 290 -21.25 -8.50 -5.43
N PHE A 291 -21.53 -7.20 -5.54
CA PHE A 291 -21.35 -6.19 -4.49
C PHE A 291 -22.38 -5.07 -4.64
N ASP A 292 -22.58 -4.28 -3.60
CA ASP A 292 -23.52 -3.16 -3.64
C ASP A 292 -22.94 -1.98 -4.46
N LEU A 293 -23.27 -1.94 -5.74
CA LEU A 293 -22.80 -0.90 -6.67
C LEU A 293 -23.38 0.48 -6.31
N GLU A 294 -24.59 0.57 -5.74
CA GLU A 294 -25.18 1.84 -5.30
C GLU A 294 -24.41 2.41 -4.11
N ALA A 295 -24.14 1.59 -3.08
CA ALA A 295 -23.32 2.01 -1.93
C ALA A 295 -21.89 2.42 -2.36
N ALA A 296 -21.26 1.64 -3.25
CA ALA A 296 -19.96 1.97 -3.83
C ALA A 296 -19.99 3.31 -4.58
N TYR A 297 -21.02 3.53 -5.38
CA TYR A 297 -21.21 4.78 -6.13
C TYR A 297 -21.33 5.99 -5.20
N GLU A 298 -22.17 5.94 -4.18
CA GLU A 298 -22.37 7.08 -3.26
C GLU A 298 -21.08 7.38 -2.48
N ALA A 299 -20.34 6.35 -2.05
CA ALA A 299 -19.06 6.52 -1.36
C ALA A 299 -17.98 7.14 -2.27
N CYS A 300 -17.87 6.68 -3.53
CA CYS A 300 -16.96 7.25 -4.53
C CYS A 300 -17.36 8.69 -4.87
N LYS A 301 -18.65 8.96 -5.05
CA LYS A 301 -19.18 10.30 -5.32
C LYS A 301 -18.83 11.27 -4.19
N GLY A 302 -19.01 10.87 -2.93
CA GLY A 302 -18.62 11.67 -1.78
C GLY A 302 -17.12 11.97 -1.80
N ALA A 303 -16.27 10.97 -1.99
CA ALA A 303 -14.82 11.15 -2.05
C ALA A 303 -14.38 12.09 -3.19
N ILE A 304 -15.01 12.03 -4.36
CA ILE A 304 -14.65 12.84 -5.53
C ILE A 304 -15.22 14.27 -5.46
N THR A 305 -16.38 14.46 -4.83
CA THR A 305 -17.08 15.76 -4.88
C THR A 305 -17.01 16.57 -3.60
N GLU A 306 -16.66 15.99 -2.47
CA GLU A 306 -16.71 16.63 -1.16
C GLU A 306 -15.35 16.71 -0.48
N LYS A 307 -14.41 15.80 -0.82
CA LYS A 307 -13.05 15.75 -0.30
C LYS A 307 -12.11 16.57 -1.17
N THR A 308 -11.11 17.21 -0.56
CA THR A 308 -10.05 17.90 -1.29
C THR A 308 -9.24 16.96 -2.19
N LEU A 309 -8.74 17.48 -3.31
CA LEU A 309 -7.79 16.80 -4.19
C LEU A 309 -6.34 16.88 -3.69
N LEU A 310 -6.07 17.72 -2.68
CA LEU A 310 -4.72 17.86 -2.12
C LEU A 310 -4.23 16.51 -1.55
N PRO A 311 -3.02 16.08 -1.93
CA PRO A 311 -2.46 14.82 -1.44
C PRO A 311 -2.17 14.87 0.07
N TRP A 312 -2.19 13.71 0.72
CA TRP A 312 -1.93 13.52 2.15
C TRP A 312 -2.86 14.28 3.08
N LEU A 313 -4.09 14.51 2.65
CA LEU A 313 -5.04 15.31 3.41
C LEU A 313 -6.45 14.73 3.37
N ARG A 314 -7.07 14.62 4.54
CA ARG A 314 -8.47 14.27 4.72
C ARG A 314 -9.26 15.48 5.23
N CYS A 315 -9.72 16.33 4.33
CA CYS A 315 -10.60 17.44 4.69
C CYS A 315 -11.63 17.69 3.58
N PRO A 316 -12.69 18.48 3.86
CA PRO A 316 -13.58 18.99 2.83
C PRO A 316 -12.85 19.86 1.81
N LEU A 317 -13.56 20.21 0.73
CA LEU A 317 -13.04 21.07 -0.34
C LEU A 317 -12.41 22.36 0.20
N THR A 318 -11.19 22.63 -0.24
CA THR A 318 -10.45 23.87 0.00
C THR A 318 -10.83 24.95 -1.01
N GLU A 319 -10.25 26.13 -0.87
CA GLU A 319 -10.35 27.19 -1.88
C GLU A 319 -9.77 26.78 -3.24
N LEU A 320 -8.76 25.91 -3.26
CA LEU A 320 -8.14 25.43 -4.48
C LEU A 320 -9.07 24.47 -5.24
N ASP A 321 -9.78 23.60 -4.52
CA ASP A 321 -10.77 22.69 -5.11
C ASP A 321 -11.96 23.47 -5.68
N LYS A 322 -12.45 24.49 -4.96
CA LYS A 322 -13.52 25.36 -5.43
C LYS A 322 -13.13 26.13 -6.68
N PHE A 323 -11.88 26.63 -6.72
CA PHE A 323 -11.31 27.25 -7.91
C PHE A 323 -11.31 26.28 -9.10
N TYR A 324 -10.87 25.02 -8.88
CA TYR A 324 -10.88 23.99 -9.92
C TYR A 324 -12.30 23.72 -10.43
N GLN A 325 -13.27 23.60 -9.55
CA GLN A 325 -14.67 23.39 -9.94
C GLN A 325 -15.24 24.54 -10.78
N GLU A 326 -14.82 25.77 -10.50
CA GLU A 326 -15.27 26.97 -11.21
C GLU A 326 -14.52 27.19 -12.53
N LYS A 327 -13.19 27.06 -12.52
CA LYS A 327 -12.32 27.42 -13.65
C LYS A 327 -11.93 26.22 -14.54
N GLY A 328 -12.14 24.98 -14.07
CA GLY A 328 -11.82 23.76 -14.80
C GLY A 328 -10.34 23.41 -14.84
N PHE A 329 -9.50 24.02 -13.99
CA PHE A 329 -8.11 23.62 -13.77
C PHE A 329 -7.67 23.91 -12.35
N PHE A 330 -6.75 23.11 -11.82
CA PHE A 330 -6.21 23.27 -10.48
C PHE A 330 -5.07 24.31 -10.52
N PRO A 331 -5.09 25.37 -9.67
CA PRO A 331 -4.16 26.47 -9.81
C PRO A 331 -2.77 26.10 -9.25
N ALA A 332 -1.73 26.34 -10.03
CA ALA A 332 -0.34 26.18 -9.64
C ALA A 332 0.27 27.51 -9.16
N LEU A 333 1.36 27.46 -8.41
CA LEU A 333 2.16 28.63 -8.04
C LEU A 333 3.22 28.90 -9.10
N ASN A 334 3.51 30.19 -9.34
CA ASN A 334 4.69 30.58 -10.10
C ASN A 334 5.98 30.24 -9.32
N PRO A 335 7.12 30.04 -9.99
CA PRO A 335 8.40 29.88 -9.29
C PRO A 335 8.67 31.02 -8.31
N GLY A 336 8.96 30.67 -7.05
CA GLY A 336 9.21 31.64 -5.98
C GLY A 336 7.94 32.24 -5.33
N GLU A 337 6.76 31.89 -5.79
CA GLU A 337 5.49 32.32 -5.14
C GLU A 337 5.26 31.51 -3.86
N GLU A 338 4.88 32.18 -2.77
CA GLU A 338 4.60 31.54 -1.49
C GLU A 338 3.25 30.85 -1.46
N GLU A 339 3.20 29.68 -0.80
CA GLU A 339 1.95 28.95 -0.59
C GLU A 339 1.08 29.65 0.46
N THR A 340 -0.13 30.02 0.07
CA THR A 340 -1.10 30.69 0.95
C THR A 340 -2.18 29.76 1.48
N CYS A 341 -2.43 28.63 0.83
CA CYS A 341 -3.38 27.64 1.29
C CYS A 341 -2.76 26.79 2.41
N LYS A 342 -3.20 27.01 3.63
CA LYS A 342 -2.67 26.32 4.84
C LYS A 342 -2.87 24.81 4.83
N ALA A 343 -3.78 24.31 4.00
CA ALA A 343 -4.07 22.90 3.87
C ALA A 343 -3.00 22.15 3.04
N VAL A 344 -2.22 22.87 2.23
CA VAL A 344 -1.20 22.23 1.37
C VAL A 344 -0.07 21.66 2.22
N HIS A 345 0.19 20.36 2.07
CA HIS A 345 1.28 19.68 2.76
C HIS A 345 2.65 20.23 2.32
N SER A 346 3.54 20.50 3.26
CA SER A 346 4.82 21.18 3.01
C SER A 346 5.74 20.45 2.03
N PHE A 347 5.73 19.12 2.04
CA PHE A 347 6.53 18.27 1.15
C PHE A 347 5.76 17.91 -0.14
N GLU A 348 4.52 17.44 -0.03
CA GLU A 348 3.73 16.99 -1.17
C GLU A 348 3.25 18.10 -2.09
N ARG A 349 3.17 19.33 -1.58
CA ARG A 349 2.76 20.49 -2.35
C ARG A 349 1.37 20.31 -3.00
N ARG A 350 1.08 21.07 -4.06
CA ARG A 350 -0.22 21.04 -4.75
C ARG A 350 -0.36 19.90 -5.74
N GLN A 351 0.74 19.47 -6.36
CA GLN A 351 0.74 18.52 -7.48
C GLN A 351 -0.30 18.87 -8.55
N ALA A 352 -0.40 20.14 -8.90
CA ALA A 352 -1.55 20.75 -9.57
C ALA A 352 -1.99 20.04 -10.87
N VAL A 353 -1.06 19.51 -11.66
CA VAL A 353 -1.37 18.74 -12.87
C VAL A 353 -1.72 17.30 -12.52
N ALA A 354 -0.94 16.65 -11.65
CA ALA A 354 -1.14 15.24 -11.30
C ALA A 354 -2.52 14.99 -10.66
N VAL A 355 -2.91 15.80 -9.65
CA VAL A 355 -4.21 15.66 -8.99
C VAL A 355 -5.38 15.87 -9.95
N MET A 356 -5.20 16.75 -10.92
CA MET A 356 -6.22 17.04 -11.92
C MET A 356 -6.37 15.91 -12.94
N LEU A 357 -5.26 15.36 -13.46
CA LEU A 357 -5.29 14.26 -14.43
C LEU A 357 -5.91 13.00 -13.78
N GLY A 358 -5.47 12.65 -12.56
CA GLY A 358 -6.05 11.54 -11.80
C GLY A 358 -7.55 11.73 -11.55
N ASN A 359 -7.96 12.93 -11.14
CA ASN A 359 -9.37 13.25 -10.95
C ASN A 359 -10.20 13.19 -12.24
N CYS A 360 -9.61 13.48 -13.42
CA CYS A 360 -10.30 13.30 -14.70
C CYS A 360 -10.63 11.82 -14.95
N TYR A 361 -9.71 10.92 -14.66
CA TYR A 361 -9.95 9.47 -14.79
C TYR A 361 -10.98 8.98 -13.78
N ASP A 362 -10.88 9.41 -12.52
CA ASP A 362 -11.85 9.07 -11.46
C ASP A 362 -13.27 9.52 -11.84
N ASN A 363 -13.41 10.75 -12.35
CA ASN A 363 -14.71 11.26 -12.83
C ASN A 363 -15.25 10.46 -14.02
N TRP A 364 -14.39 10.01 -14.93
CA TRP A 364 -14.82 9.17 -16.03
C TRP A 364 -15.38 7.83 -15.51
N CYS A 365 -14.67 7.16 -14.62
CA CYS A 365 -15.11 5.91 -14.00
C CYS A 365 -16.43 6.09 -13.27
N LEU A 366 -16.54 7.15 -12.45
CA LEU A 366 -17.77 7.48 -11.72
C LEU A 366 -18.94 7.77 -12.67
N ALA A 367 -18.69 8.45 -13.79
CA ALA A 367 -19.71 8.68 -14.82
C ALA A 367 -20.24 7.36 -15.41
N GLN A 368 -19.36 6.38 -15.68
CA GLN A 368 -19.80 5.09 -16.20
C GLN A 368 -20.67 4.34 -15.19
N ILE A 369 -20.32 4.37 -13.91
CA ILE A 369 -21.15 3.80 -12.84
C ILE A 369 -22.49 4.54 -12.76
N ALA A 370 -22.50 5.88 -12.78
CA ALA A 370 -23.72 6.69 -12.78
C ALA A 370 -24.63 6.35 -13.95
N ARG A 371 -24.08 6.14 -15.15
CA ARG A 371 -24.83 5.69 -16.33
C ARG A 371 -25.47 4.32 -16.12
N THR A 372 -24.71 3.38 -15.54
CA THR A 372 -25.21 2.02 -15.22
C THR A 372 -26.36 2.06 -14.23
N LEU A 373 -26.31 2.99 -13.26
CA LEU A 373 -27.34 3.21 -12.25
C LEU A 373 -28.47 4.16 -12.72
N ASN A 374 -28.52 4.55 -14.01
CA ASN A 374 -29.49 5.47 -14.60
C ASN A 374 -29.50 6.88 -13.97
N LYS A 375 -28.40 7.32 -13.37
CA LYS A 375 -28.22 8.66 -12.79
C LYS A 375 -27.77 9.66 -13.89
N THR A 376 -28.70 10.05 -14.77
CA THR A 376 -28.39 10.78 -16.00
C THR A 376 -27.71 12.14 -15.78
N ASP A 377 -28.09 12.89 -14.76
CA ASP A 377 -27.53 14.23 -14.51
C ASP A 377 -26.10 14.12 -13.94
N ASP A 378 -25.87 13.17 -13.06
CA ASP A 378 -24.54 12.86 -12.54
C ASP A 378 -23.64 12.36 -13.65
N TYR A 379 -24.11 11.48 -14.54
CA TYR A 379 -23.36 11.05 -15.73
C TYR A 379 -22.88 12.26 -16.55
N LYS A 380 -23.78 13.18 -16.88
CA LYS A 380 -23.41 14.38 -17.66
C LYS A 380 -22.40 15.27 -16.91
N LYS A 381 -22.58 15.44 -15.60
CA LYS A 381 -21.69 16.22 -14.75
C LYS A 381 -20.29 15.63 -14.74
N PHE A 382 -20.16 14.36 -14.41
CA PHE A 382 -18.85 13.69 -14.28
C PHE A 382 -18.16 13.50 -15.63
N MET A 383 -18.90 13.25 -16.71
CA MET A 383 -18.34 13.28 -18.07
C MET A 383 -17.73 14.63 -18.42
N ARG A 384 -18.36 15.76 -18.06
CA ARG A 384 -17.73 17.09 -18.29
C ARG A 384 -16.43 17.23 -17.49
N MET A 385 -16.41 16.79 -16.24
CA MET A 385 -15.22 16.87 -15.39
C MET A 385 -14.09 15.99 -15.91
N SER A 386 -14.41 14.84 -16.52
CA SER A 386 -13.40 13.93 -17.08
C SER A 386 -12.63 14.48 -18.28
N TYR A 387 -13.10 15.59 -18.89
CA TYR A 387 -12.42 16.26 -20.00
C TYR A 387 -11.62 17.49 -19.60
N THR A 388 -11.58 17.86 -18.32
CA THR A 388 -10.91 19.08 -17.87
C THR A 388 -9.41 19.08 -18.06
N TYR A 389 -8.77 17.90 -18.28
CA TYR A 389 -7.36 17.79 -18.68
C TYR A 389 -7.01 18.64 -19.91
N ARG A 390 -7.98 18.87 -20.83
CA ARG A 390 -7.79 19.74 -21.98
C ARG A 390 -7.43 21.17 -21.61
N ASN A 391 -7.89 21.64 -20.44
CA ASN A 391 -7.65 23.02 -19.99
C ASN A 391 -6.19 23.29 -19.60
N VAL A 392 -5.40 22.24 -19.35
CA VAL A 392 -3.97 22.33 -19.04
C VAL A 392 -3.09 21.71 -20.13
N TYR A 393 -3.69 21.24 -21.24
CA TYR A 393 -2.92 20.81 -22.38
C TYR A 393 -2.34 22.01 -23.14
N ASN A 394 -1.02 22.03 -23.28
CA ASN A 394 -0.31 23.04 -24.08
C ASN A 394 -0.05 22.48 -25.48
N ALA A 395 -0.80 22.97 -26.48
CA ALA A 395 -0.71 22.50 -27.85
C ALA A 395 0.65 22.80 -28.51
N GLU A 396 1.37 23.84 -28.08
CA GLU A 396 2.68 24.20 -28.63
C GLU A 396 3.75 23.19 -28.22
N THR A 397 3.71 22.72 -26.97
CA THR A 397 4.70 21.79 -26.42
C THR A 397 4.23 20.33 -26.47
N GLY A 398 2.92 20.10 -26.50
CA GLY A 398 2.29 18.78 -26.45
C GLY A 398 2.37 18.11 -25.08
N PHE A 399 2.41 18.87 -24.00
CA PHE A 399 2.43 18.41 -22.64
C PHE A 399 1.23 18.96 -21.86
N PHE A 400 0.88 18.29 -20.74
CA PHE A 400 0.05 18.89 -19.71
C PHE A 400 0.92 19.83 -18.89
N HIS A 401 0.59 21.11 -18.92
CA HIS A 401 1.38 22.21 -18.41
C HIS A 401 0.63 22.92 -17.28
N PRO A 402 1.24 23.17 -16.11
CA PRO A 402 0.57 23.85 -15.03
C PRO A 402 0.21 25.29 -15.39
N LYS A 403 -0.96 25.74 -14.88
CA LYS A 403 -1.42 27.13 -15.01
C LYS A 403 -1.50 27.79 -13.64
N ASN A 404 -1.11 29.06 -13.58
CA ASN A 404 -1.32 29.88 -12.40
C ASN A 404 -2.81 30.31 -12.28
N LYS A 405 -3.17 30.96 -11.16
CA LYS A 405 -4.54 31.44 -10.90
C LYS A 405 -5.13 32.36 -11.99
N ASP A 406 -4.28 33.02 -12.78
CA ASP A 406 -4.71 33.90 -13.88
C ASP A 406 -4.93 33.14 -15.19
N GLY A 407 -4.77 31.81 -15.18
CA GLY A 407 -4.93 30.93 -16.34
C GLY A 407 -3.76 30.94 -17.31
N LYS A 408 -2.63 31.53 -16.94
CA LYS A 408 -1.40 31.54 -17.74
C LYS A 408 -0.55 30.32 -17.43
N PHE A 409 0.06 29.73 -18.45
CA PHE A 409 1.05 28.68 -18.28
C PHE A 409 2.26 29.18 -17.48
N ILE A 410 2.82 28.31 -16.63
CA ILE A 410 4.00 28.64 -15.81
C ILE A 410 5.24 28.67 -16.68
N GLU A 411 5.98 29.78 -16.66
CA GLU A 411 7.22 29.94 -17.41
C GLU A 411 8.32 30.60 -16.56
N PRO A 412 9.59 30.23 -16.71
CA PRO A 412 10.13 29.11 -17.51
C PRO A 412 9.79 27.75 -16.91
N PHE A 413 9.68 26.69 -17.74
CA PHE A 413 9.28 25.38 -17.30
C PHE A 413 10.13 24.25 -17.91
N ASP A 414 10.63 23.32 -17.10
CA ASP A 414 11.33 22.11 -17.56
C ASP A 414 10.53 20.87 -17.12
N TYR A 415 9.96 20.19 -18.09
CA TYR A 415 9.14 18.98 -17.86
C TYR A 415 9.92 17.82 -17.23
N ARG A 416 11.26 17.79 -17.34
CA ARG A 416 12.10 16.72 -16.78
C ARG A 416 12.29 16.83 -15.27
N TYR A 417 12.16 18.05 -14.73
CA TYR A 417 12.51 18.37 -13.34
C TYR A 417 11.36 18.91 -12.50
N SER A 418 10.15 18.80 -12.98
CA SER A 418 8.96 19.37 -12.34
C SER A 418 8.13 18.35 -11.55
N GLY A 419 8.78 17.38 -10.94
CA GLY A 419 8.21 16.34 -10.08
C GLY A 419 9.28 15.72 -9.17
N GLY A 420 8.92 14.69 -8.42
CA GLY A 420 9.82 13.96 -7.53
C GLY A 420 10.21 14.72 -6.27
N GLN A 421 11.41 14.48 -5.77
CA GLN A 421 11.90 15.04 -4.51
C GLN A 421 12.05 16.55 -4.57
N GLY A 422 11.31 17.27 -3.68
CA GLY A 422 11.39 18.72 -3.58
C GLY A 422 10.69 19.52 -4.70
N ALA A 423 10.16 18.88 -5.75
CA ALA A 423 9.58 19.53 -6.93
C ALA A 423 8.10 19.19 -7.18
N ARG A 424 7.36 18.78 -6.15
CA ARG A 424 5.96 18.29 -6.23
C ARG A 424 4.90 19.38 -6.37
N GLY A 425 5.27 20.59 -6.77
CA GLY A 425 4.30 21.68 -7.00
C GLY A 425 3.33 21.38 -8.14
N TYR A 426 3.78 20.67 -9.16
CA TYR A 426 3.06 20.47 -10.42
C TYR A 426 2.70 19.02 -10.70
N TYR A 427 3.65 18.10 -10.53
CA TYR A 427 3.46 16.67 -10.69
C TYR A 427 3.77 15.96 -9.36
N GLY A 428 3.48 14.66 -9.28
CA GLY A 428 3.77 13.84 -8.12
C GLY A 428 5.20 13.31 -8.10
N GLU A 429 5.35 11.99 -8.00
CA GLU A 429 6.65 11.30 -7.95
C GLU A 429 7.41 11.36 -9.26
N ASN A 430 6.67 11.46 -10.37
CA ASN A 430 7.21 11.48 -11.72
C ASN A 430 7.16 12.88 -12.32
N ASN A 431 7.68 13.06 -13.53
CA ASN A 431 7.80 14.32 -14.22
C ASN A 431 6.79 14.49 -15.37
N GLY A 432 6.81 15.64 -16.04
CA GLY A 432 5.87 15.97 -17.13
C GLY A 432 5.95 15.03 -18.31
N TRP A 433 7.09 14.36 -18.57
CA TRP A 433 7.25 13.40 -19.67
C TRP A 433 6.37 12.16 -19.47
N ILE A 434 6.18 11.73 -18.24
CA ILE A 434 5.33 10.60 -17.91
C ILE A 434 3.88 11.05 -17.78
N TYR A 435 3.60 12.12 -17.04
CA TYR A 435 2.25 12.65 -16.94
C TYR A 435 1.63 13.09 -18.28
N ARG A 436 2.43 13.29 -19.33
CA ARG A 436 1.97 13.50 -20.71
C ARG A 436 1.01 12.42 -21.20
N TRP A 437 1.10 11.20 -20.64
CA TRP A 437 0.34 10.03 -21.06
C TRP A 437 -0.84 9.72 -20.14
N ASP A 438 -1.02 10.45 -19.04
CA ASP A 438 -1.99 10.14 -17.98
C ASP A 438 -3.43 10.55 -18.33
N VAL A 439 -3.90 10.10 -19.50
CA VAL A 439 -5.30 10.19 -19.98
C VAL A 439 -5.76 8.78 -20.41
N GLN A 440 -5.68 7.83 -19.51
CA GLN A 440 -5.93 6.40 -19.75
C GLN A 440 -7.38 6.12 -20.21
N HIS A 441 -8.32 6.96 -19.81
CA HIS A 441 -9.74 6.82 -20.14
C HIS A 441 -10.12 7.31 -21.54
N ASN A 442 -9.25 8.07 -22.19
CA ASN A 442 -9.58 8.68 -23.50
C ASN A 442 -8.36 8.84 -24.41
N PRO A 443 -7.65 7.74 -24.75
CA PRO A 443 -6.48 7.82 -25.62
C PRO A 443 -6.82 8.36 -27.01
N ALA A 444 -8.04 8.15 -27.53
CA ALA A 444 -8.46 8.68 -28.80
C ALA A 444 -8.45 10.22 -28.83
N ASP A 445 -8.87 10.86 -27.74
CA ASP A 445 -8.83 12.31 -27.61
C ASP A 445 -7.40 12.83 -27.40
N LEU A 446 -6.58 12.11 -26.64
CA LEU A 446 -5.17 12.45 -26.48
C LEU A 446 -4.43 12.41 -27.82
N ILE A 447 -4.68 11.40 -28.66
CA ILE A 447 -4.17 11.30 -30.02
C ILE A 447 -4.59 12.53 -30.86
N ALA A 448 -5.86 12.93 -30.77
CA ALA A 448 -6.35 14.11 -31.49
C ALA A 448 -5.68 15.40 -31.00
N LEU A 449 -5.54 15.59 -29.68
CA LEU A 449 -4.84 16.74 -29.09
C LEU A 449 -3.38 16.83 -29.52
N MET A 450 -2.71 15.70 -29.70
CA MET A 450 -1.32 15.63 -30.13
C MET A 450 -1.14 15.82 -31.66
N GLY A 451 -2.20 16.05 -32.41
CA GLY A 451 -2.14 16.28 -33.87
C GLY A 451 -2.32 15.02 -34.71
N GLY A 452 -2.86 13.95 -34.12
CA GLY A 452 -3.16 12.70 -34.82
C GLY A 452 -2.15 11.58 -34.56
N GLN A 453 -2.44 10.40 -35.08
CA GLN A 453 -1.74 9.15 -34.82
C GLN A 453 -0.23 9.21 -35.06
N ALA A 454 0.21 9.83 -36.19
CA ALA A 454 1.63 9.92 -36.54
C ALA A 454 2.41 10.72 -35.47
N SER A 455 1.91 11.89 -35.08
CA SER A 455 2.51 12.75 -34.07
C SER A 455 2.47 12.09 -32.68
N PHE A 456 1.40 11.36 -32.34
CA PHE A 456 1.32 10.60 -31.10
C PHE A 456 2.43 9.54 -31.01
N ILE A 457 2.62 8.73 -32.08
CA ILE A 457 3.66 7.69 -32.14
C ILE A 457 5.06 8.31 -32.05
N GLU A 458 5.31 9.41 -32.75
CA GLU A 458 6.58 10.14 -32.68
C GLU A 458 6.89 10.60 -31.25
N ARG A 459 5.90 11.22 -30.59
CA ARG A 459 6.03 11.70 -29.21
C ARG A 459 6.19 10.56 -28.20
N LEU A 460 5.55 9.42 -28.45
CA LEU A 460 5.71 8.23 -27.62
C LEU A 460 7.14 7.69 -27.75
N ASN A 461 7.65 7.53 -28.96
CA ASN A 461 9.04 7.14 -29.19
C ASN A 461 10.04 8.14 -28.56
N GLN A 462 9.74 9.44 -28.63
CA GLN A 462 10.56 10.46 -27.99
C GLN A 462 10.70 10.24 -26.48
N THR A 463 9.67 9.78 -25.78
CA THR A 463 9.72 9.49 -24.33
C THR A 463 10.81 8.48 -24.00
N PHE A 464 11.03 7.48 -24.84
CA PHE A 464 12.06 6.45 -24.65
C PHE A 464 13.47 6.88 -25.13
N ASN A 465 13.58 8.01 -25.81
CA ASN A 465 14.85 8.51 -26.37
C ASN A 465 15.29 9.85 -25.77
N GLU A 466 14.41 10.55 -25.04
CA GLU A 466 14.72 11.87 -24.49
C GLU A 466 15.82 11.76 -23.42
N PRO A 467 16.92 12.54 -23.54
CA PRO A 467 17.98 12.54 -22.55
C PRO A 467 17.52 13.01 -21.18
N LEU A 468 18.21 12.55 -20.15
CA LEU A 468 17.92 12.96 -18.77
C LEU A 468 18.15 14.46 -18.55
N GLY A 469 19.04 15.10 -19.35
CA GLY A 469 19.36 16.52 -19.26
C GLY A 469 20.32 16.89 -18.13
N ARG A 470 20.62 15.94 -17.23
CA ARG A 470 21.59 16.06 -16.11
C ARG A 470 22.39 14.75 -16.00
N SER A 471 23.32 14.71 -15.02
CA SER A 471 23.95 13.45 -14.63
C SER A 471 22.91 12.45 -14.11
N LYS A 472 23.18 11.14 -14.24
CA LYS A 472 22.33 10.10 -13.66
C LYS A 472 22.16 10.28 -12.14
N PHE A 473 23.21 10.73 -11.46
CA PHE A 473 23.17 10.98 -10.02
C PHE A 473 22.15 12.08 -9.68
N ASP A 474 22.23 13.24 -10.32
CA ASP A 474 21.32 14.36 -10.07
C ASP A 474 19.87 14.00 -10.46
N PHE A 475 19.69 13.24 -11.54
CA PHE A 475 18.39 12.81 -11.99
C PHE A 475 17.74 11.87 -10.98
N TYR A 476 18.43 10.81 -10.55
CA TYR A 476 17.90 9.86 -9.58
C TYR A 476 17.82 10.42 -8.16
N HIS A 477 18.63 11.42 -7.82
CA HIS A 477 18.48 12.15 -6.56
C HIS A 477 17.10 12.84 -6.48
N GLN A 478 16.63 13.42 -7.59
CA GLN A 478 15.31 14.05 -7.66
C GLN A 478 14.18 13.07 -7.94
N LEU A 479 14.44 12.08 -8.78
CA LEU A 479 13.45 11.09 -9.26
C LEU A 479 13.95 9.67 -8.96
N PRO A 480 14.02 9.25 -7.67
CA PRO A 480 14.59 7.96 -7.28
C PRO A 480 13.80 6.78 -7.87
N ASP A 481 12.50 6.95 -8.09
CA ASP A 481 11.62 5.93 -8.65
C ASP A 481 11.77 5.76 -10.18
N HIS A 482 12.70 6.51 -10.79
CA HIS A 482 13.07 6.40 -12.21
C HIS A 482 14.26 5.46 -12.47
N THR A 483 14.74 4.72 -11.51
CA THR A 483 15.86 3.79 -11.70
C THR A 483 15.53 2.75 -12.77
N GLY A 484 16.53 2.37 -13.58
CA GLY A 484 16.32 1.47 -14.72
C GLY A 484 15.62 2.10 -15.92
N ASN A 485 15.68 3.44 -16.04
CA ASN A 485 15.02 4.19 -17.10
C ASN A 485 15.56 3.93 -18.51
N VAL A 486 14.67 4.06 -19.48
CA VAL A 486 14.96 4.15 -20.90
C VAL A 486 14.44 5.50 -21.40
N GLY A 487 15.35 6.43 -21.68
CA GLY A 487 14.96 7.84 -21.86
C GLY A 487 14.30 8.40 -20.60
N GLN A 488 13.10 8.93 -20.73
CA GLN A 488 12.29 9.41 -19.61
C GLN A 488 11.31 8.36 -19.04
N PHE A 489 11.22 7.18 -19.66
CA PHE A 489 10.36 6.09 -19.21
C PHE A 489 11.06 5.22 -18.16
N SER A 490 10.34 4.77 -17.14
CA SER A 490 10.83 3.76 -16.17
C SER A 490 9.69 2.90 -15.64
N MET A 491 9.87 1.57 -15.66
CA MET A 491 8.94 0.62 -15.04
C MET A 491 9.01 0.60 -13.50
N ALA A 492 9.96 1.30 -12.90
CA ALA A 492 10.11 1.36 -11.45
C ALA A 492 9.09 2.29 -10.76
N ASN A 493 8.29 3.04 -11.55
CA ASN A 493 7.27 3.94 -11.00
C ASN A 493 5.90 3.70 -11.65
N GLU A 494 4.85 3.66 -10.84
CA GLU A 494 3.50 3.28 -11.20
C GLU A 494 2.87 4.12 -12.32
N PRO A 495 3.05 5.46 -12.39
CA PRO A 495 2.55 6.26 -13.50
C PRO A 495 3.03 5.84 -14.89
N CYS A 496 4.05 4.98 -14.98
CA CYS A 496 4.55 4.46 -16.25
C CYS A 496 3.82 3.19 -16.73
N LEU A 497 3.07 2.50 -15.85
CA LEU A 497 2.56 1.14 -16.12
C LEU A 497 1.53 1.06 -17.25
N HIS A 498 0.95 2.17 -17.69
CA HIS A 498 -0.03 2.21 -18.79
C HIS A 498 0.55 2.74 -20.11
N ILE A 499 1.84 3.10 -20.15
CA ILE A 499 2.57 3.56 -21.33
C ILE A 499 3.12 2.37 -22.13
#